data_15aeda9e1c932c6029bb0ae2c9c02fc8
#
_entry.id   15aeda9e1c932c6029bb0ae2c9c02fc8
#
_cell.length_a   1.000
_cell.length_b   1.000
_cell.length_c   1.000
_cell.angle_alpha   90.00
_cell.angle_beta   90.00
_cell.angle_gamma   90.00
#
_symmetry.space_group_name_H-M   'P 1'
#
loop_
_entity.id
_entity.type
_entity.pdbx_description
1 polymer ?
#
loop_
_entity_poly.entity_id
_entity_poly.type
_entity_poly.pdbx_seq_one_letter_code
_entity_poly.pdbx_strand_id
1 'polypeptide(L)'
;HYSHVYPILPINYYKNALTFLSNKIKHKLFILYFCEDADLDVVLKHINKLSLDFPEFQFKRCNHELHDWEQLLLMSCCYHNIIANSTFSWWGGMFNTNENKMVLYPSTWFSPTATHCFSQEPIHNKTYDMFPLNWIKINY
;
A
#
# COMPACT_ATOMS: atom_id res chain seq x y z
N HIS A 1 15.88 0.07 -9.83
CA HIS A 1 15.33 0.02 -8.46
C HIS A 1 15.65 1.34 -7.75
N TYR A 2 14.62 2.12 -7.44
CA TYR A 2 14.74 3.42 -6.76
C TYR A 2 14.74 3.28 -5.22
N SER A 3 15.29 2.19 -4.68
CA SER A 3 15.29 1.90 -3.24
C SER A 3 15.99 2.97 -2.38
N HIS A 4 16.88 3.76 -2.97
CA HIS A 4 17.51 4.91 -2.32
C HIS A 4 16.52 6.08 -2.11
N VAL A 5 15.45 6.15 -2.88
CA VAL A 5 14.39 7.17 -2.76
C VAL A 5 13.18 6.61 -2.01
N TYR A 6 12.73 5.41 -2.38
CA TYR A 6 11.57 4.74 -1.81
C TYR A 6 12.03 3.52 -1.01
N PRO A 7 11.96 3.55 0.33
CA PRO A 7 12.37 2.42 1.14
C PRO A 7 11.41 1.22 0.93
N ILE A 8 11.96 0.02 1.02
CA ILE A 8 11.13 -1.19 1.04
C ILE A 8 10.33 -1.18 2.35
N LEU A 9 9.01 -1.27 2.23
CA LEU A 9 8.13 -1.28 3.40
C LEU A 9 8.26 -2.63 4.13
N PRO A 10 8.47 -2.62 5.46
CA PRO A 10 8.55 -3.84 6.23
C PRO A 10 7.17 -4.49 6.38
N ILE A 11 7.13 -5.79 6.63
CA ILE A 11 5.88 -6.53 6.84
C ILE A 11 5.03 -5.94 7.96
N ASN A 12 5.65 -5.33 8.97
CA ASN A 12 4.94 -4.70 10.08
C ASN A 12 3.98 -3.58 9.63
N TYR A 13 4.32 -2.86 8.56
CA TYR A 13 3.40 -1.89 7.97
C TYR A 13 2.08 -2.56 7.56
N TYR A 14 2.16 -3.61 6.76
CA TYR A 14 0.98 -4.34 6.27
C TYR A 14 0.21 -5.03 7.41
N LYS A 15 0.92 -5.61 8.37
CA LYS A 15 0.32 -6.20 9.56
C LYS A 15 -0.47 -5.17 10.37
N ASN A 16 0.11 -3.99 10.64
CA ASN A 16 -0.55 -2.92 11.38
C ASN A 16 -1.77 -2.37 10.61
N ALA A 17 -1.65 -2.22 9.28
CA ALA A 17 -2.76 -1.79 8.44
C ALA A 17 -3.91 -2.79 8.43
N LEU A 18 -3.63 -4.09 8.30
CA LEU A 18 -4.65 -5.15 8.37
C LEU A 18 -5.28 -5.24 9.75
N THR A 19 -4.50 -5.12 10.82
CA THR A 19 -5.01 -5.05 12.20
C THR A 19 -5.96 -3.87 12.39
N PHE A 20 -5.60 -2.70 11.85
CA PHE A 20 -6.48 -1.53 11.88
C PHE A 20 -7.81 -1.81 11.19
N LEU A 21 -7.78 -2.38 9.98
CA LEU A 21 -8.99 -2.72 9.22
C LEU A 21 -9.83 -3.78 9.95
N SER A 22 -9.22 -4.85 10.47
CA SER A 22 -9.93 -5.92 11.18
C SER A 22 -10.66 -5.42 12.43
N ASN A 23 -10.10 -4.43 13.12
CA ASN A 23 -10.75 -3.80 14.27
C ASN A 23 -11.96 -2.94 13.89
N LYS A 24 -11.99 -2.39 12.66
CA LYS A 24 -13.08 -1.54 12.14
C LYS A 24 -14.16 -2.35 11.43
N ILE A 25 -13.77 -3.43 10.76
CA ILE A 25 -14.62 -4.22 9.90
C ILE A 25 -14.92 -5.55 10.58
N LYS A 26 -16.21 -5.84 10.84
CA LYS A 26 -16.65 -7.00 11.62
C LYS A 26 -16.86 -8.27 10.80
N HIS A 27 -16.46 -8.30 9.53
CA HIS A 27 -16.61 -9.46 8.65
C HIS A 27 -15.27 -9.84 8.02
N LYS A 28 -15.22 -11.02 7.44
CA LYS A 28 -14.02 -11.53 6.74
C LYS A 28 -13.62 -10.60 5.61
N LEU A 29 -12.32 -10.35 5.49
CA LEU A 29 -11.77 -9.56 4.40
C LEU A 29 -11.23 -10.47 3.30
N PHE A 30 -11.49 -10.08 2.07
CA PHE A 30 -10.83 -10.59 0.89
C PHE A 30 -9.76 -9.57 0.46
N ILE A 31 -8.50 -9.98 0.52
CA ILE A 31 -7.36 -9.12 0.26
C ILE A 31 -6.85 -9.39 -1.15
N LEU A 32 -7.08 -8.43 -2.03
CA LEU A 32 -6.48 -8.43 -3.37
C LEU A 32 -5.15 -7.70 -3.31
N TYR A 33 -4.04 -8.39 -3.63
CA TYR A 33 -2.73 -7.75 -3.62
C TYR A 33 -2.15 -7.62 -5.03
N PHE A 34 -1.40 -6.57 -5.22
CA PHE A 34 -0.76 -6.18 -6.48
C PHE A 34 0.76 -6.19 -6.30
N CYS A 35 1.47 -6.83 -7.19
CA CYS A 35 2.93 -6.82 -7.20
C CYS A 35 3.45 -7.14 -8.60
N GLU A 36 4.62 -6.63 -8.92
CA GLU A 36 5.34 -7.00 -10.13
C GLU A 36 5.83 -8.47 -10.03
N ASP A 37 6.03 -9.11 -11.19
CA ASP A 37 6.54 -10.49 -11.25
C ASP A 37 7.94 -10.60 -10.63
N ALA A 38 8.75 -9.58 -10.81
CA ALA A 38 10.10 -9.52 -10.24
C ALA A 38 10.13 -9.55 -8.71
N ASP A 39 9.06 -9.10 -8.04
CA ASP A 39 8.97 -9.01 -6.59
C ASP A 39 8.17 -10.17 -5.97
N LEU A 40 7.63 -11.06 -6.79
CA LEU A 40 6.68 -12.10 -6.36
C LEU A 40 7.20 -12.97 -5.22
N ASP A 41 8.45 -13.43 -5.28
CA ASP A 41 9.03 -14.30 -4.25
C ASP A 41 9.10 -13.63 -2.87
N VAL A 42 9.40 -12.35 -2.85
CA VAL A 42 9.45 -11.55 -1.61
C VAL A 42 8.04 -11.32 -1.08
N VAL A 43 7.12 -10.97 -1.98
CA VAL A 43 5.71 -10.73 -1.64
C VAL A 43 5.05 -12.00 -1.10
N LEU A 44 5.28 -13.16 -1.72
CA LEU A 44 4.73 -14.44 -1.23
C LEU A 44 5.20 -14.78 0.19
N LYS A 45 6.45 -14.47 0.55
CA LYS A 45 6.94 -14.65 1.92
C LYS A 45 6.17 -13.75 2.91
N HIS A 46 5.84 -12.52 2.52
CA HIS A 46 5.01 -11.64 3.33
C HIS A 46 3.57 -12.15 3.43
N ILE A 47 2.96 -12.54 2.31
CA ILE A 47 1.60 -13.07 2.29
C ILE A 47 1.46 -14.32 3.16
N ASN A 48 2.42 -15.25 3.09
CA ASN A 48 2.41 -16.44 3.94
C ASN A 48 2.42 -16.09 5.43
N LYS A 49 3.23 -15.11 5.86
CA LYS A 49 3.25 -14.64 7.25
C LYS A 49 1.94 -13.96 7.65
N LEU A 50 1.42 -13.08 6.78
CA LEU A 50 0.15 -12.40 7.02
C LEU A 50 -1.02 -13.38 7.08
N SER A 51 -1.02 -14.43 6.27
CA SER A 51 -2.05 -15.50 6.31
C SER A 51 -2.02 -16.29 7.62
N LEU A 52 -0.86 -16.44 8.26
CA LEU A 52 -0.76 -17.04 9.60
C LEU A 52 -1.27 -16.09 10.68
N ASP A 53 -1.01 -14.80 10.57
CA ASP A 53 -1.46 -13.79 11.54
C ASP A 53 -2.99 -13.49 11.40
N PHE A 54 -3.54 -13.66 10.20
CA PHE A 54 -4.95 -13.39 9.85
C PHE A 54 -5.57 -14.58 9.11
N PRO A 55 -5.76 -15.73 9.78
CA PRO A 55 -6.23 -16.97 9.15
C PRO A 55 -7.66 -16.87 8.59
N GLU A 56 -8.44 -15.90 9.05
CA GLU A 56 -9.80 -15.64 8.56
C GLU A 56 -9.82 -14.84 7.26
N PHE A 57 -8.70 -14.21 6.83
CA PHE A 57 -8.64 -13.43 5.61
C PHE A 57 -8.22 -14.30 4.42
N GLN A 58 -8.73 -13.97 3.25
CA GLN A 58 -8.33 -14.60 2.00
C GLN A 58 -7.42 -13.64 1.22
N PHE A 59 -6.25 -14.11 0.84
CA PHE A 59 -5.29 -13.35 0.04
C PHE A 59 -5.26 -13.89 -1.38
N LYS A 60 -5.42 -13.00 -2.36
CA LYS A 60 -5.34 -13.34 -3.77
C LYS A 60 -4.51 -12.31 -4.52
N ARG A 61 -3.61 -12.78 -5.38
CA ARG A 61 -2.89 -11.90 -6.31
C ARG A 61 -3.84 -11.41 -7.39
N CYS A 62 -3.72 -10.12 -7.73
CA CYS A 62 -4.31 -9.60 -8.96
C CYS A 62 -3.76 -10.35 -10.16
N ASN A 63 -4.58 -10.55 -11.21
CA ASN A 63 -4.10 -11.18 -12.43
C ASN A 63 -2.98 -10.32 -13.04
N HIS A 64 -1.79 -10.89 -13.17
CA HIS A 64 -0.58 -10.21 -13.67
C HIS A 64 -0.62 -9.98 -15.20
N GLU A 65 -1.52 -10.66 -15.93
CA GLU A 65 -1.72 -10.44 -17.37
C GLU A 65 -2.50 -9.15 -17.68
N LEU A 66 -3.13 -8.55 -16.67
CA LEU A 66 -3.81 -7.27 -16.81
C LEU A 66 -2.80 -6.16 -17.05
N HIS A 67 -3.12 -5.25 -17.96
CA HIS A 67 -2.33 -4.04 -18.14
C HIS A 67 -2.34 -3.15 -16.88
N ASP A 68 -1.34 -2.32 -16.72
CA ASP A 68 -1.19 -1.44 -15.54
C ASP A 68 -2.44 -0.59 -15.29
N TRP A 69 -3.05 -0.04 -16.32
CA TRP A 69 -4.26 0.76 -16.19
C TRP A 69 -5.48 -0.06 -15.73
N GLU A 70 -5.59 -1.35 -16.14
CA GLU A 70 -6.63 -2.26 -15.67
C GLU A 70 -6.43 -2.61 -14.20
N GLN A 71 -5.19 -2.87 -13.80
CA GLN A 71 -4.84 -3.09 -12.39
C GLN A 71 -5.15 -1.85 -11.54
N LEU A 72 -4.85 -0.66 -12.05
CA LEU A 72 -5.17 0.61 -11.38
C LEU A 72 -6.68 0.80 -11.20
N LEU A 73 -7.47 0.53 -12.24
CA LEU A 73 -8.92 0.58 -12.15
C LEU A 73 -9.47 -0.46 -11.16
N LEU A 74 -8.95 -1.69 -11.20
CA LEU A 74 -9.36 -2.72 -10.25
C LEU A 74 -9.03 -2.32 -8.81
N MET A 75 -7.86 -1.73 -8.58
CA MET A 75 -7.47 -1.18 -7.26
C MET A 75 -8.44 -0.10 -6.79
N SER A 76 -8.89 0.78 -7.69
CA SER A 76 -9.85 1.84 -7.37
C SER A 76 -11.27 1.33 -7.09
N CYS A 77 -11.61 0.12 -7.55
CA CYS A 77 -12.90 -0.53 -7.29
C CYS A 77 -12.92 -1.31 -5.96
N CYS A 78 -11.80 -1.43 -5.27
CA CYS A 78 -11.75 -2.07 -3.96
C CYS A 78 -12.50 -1.25 -2.91
N TYR A 79 -13.01 -1.91 -1.86
CA TYR A 79 -13.74 -1.23 -0.78
C TYR A 79 -12.84 -0.30 0.02
N HIS A 80 -11.62 -0.74 0.30
CA HIS A 80 -10.58 -0.04 1.04
C HIS A 80 -9.24 -0.25 0.34
N ASN A 81 -8.25 0.59 0.62
CA ASN A 81 -6.91 0.48 0.05
C ASN A 81 -5.84 0.54 1.13
N ILE A 82 -4.91 -0.39 1.13
CA ILE A 82 -3.63 -0.30 1.84
C ILE A 82 -2.59 -0.01 0.76
N ILE A 83 -2.08 1.21 0.72
CA ILE A 83 -1.17 1.64 -0.34
C ILE A 83 0.29 1.52 0.09
N ALA A 84 1.15 1.15 -0.84
CA ALA A 84 2.59 1.25 -0.66
C ALA A 84 3.06 2.70 -0.90
N ASN A 85 4.34 2.97 -0.65
CA ASN A 85 5.00 4.23 -1.00
C ASN A 85 5.28 4.31 -2.52
N SER A 86 4.22 4.22 -3.30
CA SER A 86 4.19 4.18 -4.76
C SER A 86 3.11 5.10 -5.30
N THR A 87 3.45 5.93 -6.30
CA THR A 87 2.49 6.79 -6.99
C THR A 87 1.38 5.98 -7.65
N PHE A 88 1.66 4.78 -8.13
CA PHE A 88 0.66 3.90 -8.71
C PHE A 88 -0.44 3.55 -7.69
N SER A 89 -0.06 3.05 -6.51
CA SER A 89 -1.03 2.70 -5.46
C SER A 89 -1.70 3.95 -4.86
N TRP A 90 -1.02 5.08 -4.83
CA TRP A 90 -1.58 6.36 -4.42
C TRP A 90 -2.77 6.77 -5.32
N TRP A 91 -2.59 6.68 -6.65
CA TRP A 91 -3.67 6.93 -7.60
C TRP A 91 -4.82 5.91 -7.47
N GLY A 92 -4.53 4.65 -7.17
CA GLY A 92 -5.56 3.66 -6.87
C GLY A 92 -6.46 4.07 -5.69
N GLY A 93 -5.87 4.60 -4.62
CA GLY A 93 -6.60 5.15 -3.48
C GLY A 93 -7.37 6.44 -3.82
N MET A 94 -6.79 7.32 -4.63
CA MET A 94 -7.44 8.58 -5.06
C MET A 94 -8.64 8.32 -5.94
N PHE A 95 -8.55 7.43 -6.92
CA PHE A 95 -9.64 7.11 -7.85
C PHE A 95 -10.73 6.24 -7.22
N ASN A 96 -10.52 5.70 -6.04
CA ASN A 96 -11.57 4.99 -5.33
C ASN A 96 -12.70 5.95 -4.95
N THR A 97 -13.89 5.71 -5.47
CA THR A 97 -15.07 6.57 -5.28
C THR A 97 -16.00 6.09 -4.17
N ASN A 98 -15.65 5.00 -3.46
CA ASN A 98 -16.47 4.52 -2.35
C ASN A 98 -16.48 5.56 -1.22
N GLU A 99 -17.65 6.05 -0.85
CA GLU A 99 -17.83 7.06 0.20
C GLU A 99 -17.34 6.60 1.57
N ASN A 100 -17.39 5.30 1.84
CA ASN A 100 -16.96 4.69 3.10
C ASN A 100 -15.53 4.11 3.02
N LYS A 101 -14.76 4.48 2.00
CA LYS A 101 -13.40 3.98 1.85
C LYS A 101 -12.51 4.39 3.02
N MET A 102 -11.64 3.49 3.39
CA MET A 102 -10.46 3.76 4.20
C MET A 102 -9.23 3.57 3.30
N VAL A 103 -8.41 4.60 3.17
CA VAL A 103 -7.13 4.52 2.48
C VAL A 103 -6.04 4.64 3.52
N LEU A 104 -5.26 3.58 3.69
CA LEU A 104 -4.19 3.48 4.66
C LEU A 104 -2.85 3.66 3.95
N TYR A 105 -1.99 4.53 4.49
CA TYR A 105 -0.69 4.83 3.89
C TYR A 105 0.45 4.74 4.90
N PRO A 106 1.70 4.45 4.46
CA PRO A 106 2.82 4.26 5.35
C PRO A 106 3.31 5.59 5.95
N SER A 107 3.75 5.56 7.21
CA SER A 107 4.30 6.74 7.89
C SER A 107 5.60 7.24 7.26
N THR A 108 6.34 6.38 6.58
CA THR A 108 7.56 6.71 5.84
C THR A 108 7.31 6.51 4.35
N TRP A 109 7.28 7.62 3.60
CA TRP A 109 7.10 7.58 2.15
C TRP A 109 8.44 7.56 1.41
N PHE A 110 9.33 8.50 1.78
CA PHE A 110 10.66 8.61 1.22
C PHE A 110 11.73 8.12 2.19
N SER A 111 12.84 7.63 1.64
CA SER A 111 14.04 7.31 2.42
C SER A 111 14.54 8.54 3.19
N PRO A 112 15.08 8.40 4.40
CA PRO A 112 15.69 9.51 5.14
C PRO A 112 16.81 10.23 4.38
N THR A 113 17.48 9.53 3.47
CA THR A 113 18.56 10.06 2.63
C THR A 113 18.10 10.55 1.27
N ALA A 114 16.78 10.46 0.97
CA ALA A 114 16.26 10.90 -0.31
C ALA A 114 16.35 12.42 -0.47
N THR A 115 16.86 12.85 -1.61
CA THR A 115 16.99 14.26 -1.99
C THR A 115 16.25 14.54 -3.29
N HIS A 116 15.87 15.78 -3.49
CA HIS A 116 15.29 16.24 -4.75
C HIS A 116 16.33 16.18 -5.87
N CYS A 117 15.96 15.63 -7.03
CA CYS A 117 16.90 15.34 -8.13
C CYS A 117 17.63 16.58 -8.68
N PHE A 118 17.04 17.76 -8.59
CA PHE A 118 17.65 19.00 -9.10
C PHE A 118 18.26 19.88 -7.98
N SER A 119 17.57 20.01 -6.84
CA SER A 119 18.02 20.92 -5.76
C SER A 119 18.89 20.23 -4.70
N GLN A 120 18.97 18.90 -4.72
CA GLN A 120 19.63 18.09 -3.70
C GLN A 120 19.10 18.30 -2.26
N GLU A 121 17.94 18.95 -2.13
CA GLU A 121 17.30 19.14 -0.83
C GLU A 121 16.66 17.86 -0.32
N PRO A 122 16.71 17.58 0.99
CA PRO A 122 16.00 16.46 1.60
C PRO A 122 14.50 16.51 1.34
N ILE A 123 13.91 15.39 0.86
CA ILE A 123 12.48 15.30 0.56
C ILE A 123 11.68 14.45 1.55
N HIS A 124 12.35 13.73 2.45
CA HIS A 124 11.69 12.80 3.37
C HIS A 124 10.63 13.46 4.28
N ASN A 125 10.74 14.75 4.55
CA ASN A 125 9.79 15.53 5.34
C ASN A 125 8.75 16.28 4.49
N LYS A 126 8.85 16.26 3.15
CA LYS A 126 7.97 17.00 2.24
C LYS A 126 6.75 16.15 1.81
N THR A 127 6.04 15.59 2.79
CA THR A 127 4.86 14.72 2.53
C THR A 127 3.55 15.28 3.06
N TYR A 128 3.56 16.48 3.66
CA TYR A 128 2.40 17.05 4.35
C TYR A 128 1.20 17.33 3.42
N ASP A 129 1.46 17.66 2.14
CA ASP A 129 0.41 17.93 1.14
C ASP A 129 0.09 16.72 0.25
N MET A 130 0.75 15.59 0.46
CA MET A 130 0.61 14.43 -0.42
C MET A 130 -0.65 13.62 -0.15
N PHE A 131 -1.19 13.69 1.05
CA PHE A 131 -2.28 12.81 1.46
C PHE A 131 -3.53 13.60 1.85
N PRO A 132 -4.71 13.21 1.33
CA PRO A 132 -5.97 13.76 1.80
C PRO A 132 -6.12 13.60 3.32
N LEU A 133 -6.75 14.57 3.97
CA LEU A 133 -6.91 14.62 5.44
C LEU A 133 -7.67 13.42 6.01
N ASN A 134 -8.51 12.77 5.21
CA ASN A 134 -9.28 11.59 5.58
C ASN A 134 -8.54 10.27 5.37
N TRP A 135 -7.32 10.29 4.84
CA TRP A 135 -6.49 9.09 4.73
C TRP A 135 -5.82 8.78 6.07
N ILE A 136 -5.52 7.52 6.30
CA ILE A 136 -5.09 7.00 7.59
C ILE A 136 -3.61 6.65 7.55
N LYS A 137 -2.80 7.38 8.31
CA LYS A 137 -1.38 7.09 8.46
C LYS A 137 -1.17 5.88 9.36
N ILE A 138 -0.39 4.91 8.90
CA ILE A 138 0.00 3.71 9.66
C ILE A 138 1.47 3.81 10.06
N ASN A 139 1.71 3.84 11.36
CA ASN A 139 3.06 3.73 11.94
C ASN A 139 3.46 2.26 12.08
N TYR A 140 4.77 1.98 11.92
CA TYR A 140 5.31 0.61 11.95
C TYR A 140 6.77 0.56 12.38
#